data_c1a04aa94ac7f6ad64cae8777bcdcf07
#
_entry.id   c1a04aa94ac7f6ad64cae8777bcdcf07
#
_cell.length_a   1.000
_cell.length_b   1.000
_cell.length_c   1.000
_cell.angle_alpha   90.00
_cell.angle_beta   90.00
_cell.angle_gamma   90.00
#
_symmetry.space_group_name_H-M   'P 1'
#
loop_
_entity.id
_entity.type
_entity.pdbx_description
1 polymer ?
#
loop_
_entity_poly.entity_id
_entity_poly.type
_entity_poly.pdbx_seq_one_letter_code
_entity_poly.pdbx_strand_id
1 'polypeptide(L)'
;MIAALMLHDQMADYFDFLGMKGYKRLHEYQYFSESMERKKLNQYYINHHNKLIPDIYSGQVAVIPENWITANRISVGKSTKQKGIEEGFHQYHEWESETKSLYEHYASKLREMGAVADAIMVEKLVEDVAQELKKLERIVVDLISSGYDMVYITESQQGLHDKYKEKLSEIFR
;
A
#
# COMPACT_ATOMS: atom_id res chain seq x y z
N MET A 1 7.45 -5.33 -5.19
CA MET A 1 8.05 -4.16 -4.49
C MET A 1 8.12 -2.91 -5.35
N ILE A 2 8.70 -2.85 -6.57
CA ILE A 2 8.65 -1.61 -7.40
C ILE A 2 7.20 -1.24 -7.75
N ALA A 3 6.38 -2.22 -8.10
CA ALA A 3 4.95 -2.00 -8.35
C ALA A 3 4.22 -1.49 -7.10
N ALA A 4 4.55 -1.97 -5.90
CA ALA A 4 4.00 -1.46 -4.64
C ALA A 4 4.39 -0.01 -4.38
N LEU A 5 5.64 0.39 -4.66
CA LEU A 5 6.05 1.79 -4.58
C LEU A 5 5.21 2.68 -5.51
N MET A 6 5.01 2.26 -6.75
CA MET A 6 4.19 3.01 -7.71
C MET A 6 2.71 3.08 -7.30
N LEU A 7 2.17 1.98 -6.73
CA LEU A 7 0.82 1.96 -6.18
C LEU A 7 0.66 3.03 -5.10
N HIS A 8 1.53 3.03 -4.10
CA HIS A 8 1.43 3.94 -2.98
C HIS A 8 1.66 5.41 -3.37
N ASP A 9 2.55 5.67 -4.31
CA ASP A 9 2.76 7.01 -4.87
C ASP A 9 1.49 7.54 -5.56
N GLN A 10 0.89 6.74 -6.44
CA GLN A 10 -0.36 7.09 -7.12
C GLN A 10 -1.55 7.23 -6.15
N MET A 11 -1.63 6.35 -5.15
CA MET A 11 -2.69 6.42 -4.13
C MET A 11 -2.55 7.66 -3.24
N ALA A 12 -1.32 8.07 -2.92
CA ALA A 12 -1.09 9.31 -2.18
C ALA A 12 -1.61 10.51 -2.96
N ASP A 13 -1.29 10.61 -4.24
CA ASP A 13 -1.77 11.67 -5.13
C ASP A 13 -3.30 11.63 -5.30
N TYR A 14 -3.87 10.44 -5.43
CA TYR A 14 -5.31 10.24 -5.55
C TYR A 14 -6.07 10.73 -4.31
N PHE A 15 -5.63 10.36 -3.13
CA PHE A 15 -6.25 10.82 -1.89
C PHE A 15 -5.99 12.31 -1.62
N ASP A 16 -4.87 12.88 -2.07
CA ASP A 16 -4.67 14.32 -2.05
C ASP A 16 -5.64 15.04 -2.98
N PHE A 17 -5.87 14.51 -4.17
CA PHE A 17 -6.87 15.03 -5.11
C PHE A 17 -8.28 15.05 -4.49
N LEU A 18 -8.67 14.00 -3.77
CA LEU A 18 -9.93 13.94 -3.04
C LEU A 18 -9.98 14.85 -1.80
N GLY A 19 -8.85 15.43 -1.40
CA GLY A 19 -8.72 16.26 -0.18
C GLY A 19 -8.63 15.43 1.11
N MET A 20 -8.23 14.16 1.02
CA MET A 20 -8.13 13.20 2.12
C MET A 20 -6.70 13.11 2.64
N LYS A 21 -6.27 14.13 3.39
CA LYS A 21 -4.87 14.27 3.85
C LYS A 21 -4.38 13.12 4.74
N GLY A 22 -5.25 12.52 5.53
CA GLY A 22 -4.88 11.37 6.37
C GLY A 22 -4.57 10.13 5.55
N TYR A 23 -5.40 9.83 4.54
CA TYR A 23 -5.17 8.72 3.62
C TYR A 23 -3.96 8.96 2.71
N LYS A 24 -3.75 10.19 2.25
CA LYS A 24 -2.50 10.58 1.60
C LYS A 24 -1.28 10.21 2.44
N ARG A 25 -1.25 10.63 3.72
CA ARG A 25 -0.14 10.34 4.63
C ARG A 25 0.07 8.86 4.90
N LEU A 26 -1.01 8.08 4.96
CA LEU A 26 -0.94 6.62 5.03
C LEU A 26 -0.11 6.07 3.86
N HIS A 27 -0.46 6.45 2.63
CA HIS A 27 0.22 5.94 1.44
C HIS A 27 1.64 6.50 1.27
N GLU A 28 1.90 7.75 1.62
CA GLU A 28 3.28 8.28 1.69
C GLU A 28 4.14 7.45 2.66
N TYR A 29 3.61 7.08 3.82
CA TYR A 29 4.32 6.22 4.77
C TYR A 29 4.57 4.82 4.20
N GLN A 30 3.58 4.21 3.56
CA GLN A 30 3.73 2.89 2.94
C GLN A 30 4.77 2.92 1.81
N TYR A 31 4.80 3.95 0.99
CA TYR A 31 5.84 4.14 -0.02
C TYR A 31 7.26 4.05 0.57
N PHE A 32 7.52 4.74 1.68
CA PHE A 32 8.82 4.68 2.35
C PHE A 32 9.07 3.33 3.01
N SER A 33 8.06 2.71 3.62
CA SER A 33 8.16 1.38 4.20
C SER A 33 8.58 0.34 3.16
N GLU A 34 7.90 0.30 2.04
CA GLU A 34 8.21 -0.56 0.88
C GLU A 34 9.61 -0.32 0.32
N SER A 35 10.04 0.95 0.26
CA SER A 35 11.40 1.30 -0.18
C SER A 35 12.46 0.74 0.76
N MET A 36 12.22 0.77 2.07
CA MET A 36 13.13 0.20 3.06
C MET A 36 13.16 -1.32 3.00
N GLU A 37 12.02 -1.97 2.83
CA GLU A 37 11.93 -3.43 2.67
C GLU A 37 12.65 -3.90 1.41
N ARG A 38 12.48 -3.20 0.31
CA ARG A 38 13.23 -3.46 -0.92
C ARG A 38 14.75 -3.38 -0.70
N LYS A 39 15.23 -2.39 0.05
CA LYS A 39 16.66 -2.28 0.41
C LYS A 39 17.12 -3.47 1.26
N LYS A 40 16.33 -3.89 2.25
CA LYS A 40 16.64 -5.06 3.08
C LYS A 40 16.71 -6.34 2.24
N LEU A 41 15.76 -6.54 1.33
CA LEU A 41 15.75 -7.69 0.43
C LEU A 41 16.97 -7.70 -0.49
N ASN A 42 17.32 -6.57 -1.10
CA ASN A 42 18.52 -6.44 -1.92
C ASN A 42 19.79 -6.75 -1.12
N GLN A 43 19.89 -6.24 0.11
CA GLN A 43 21.05 -6.51 0.97
C GLN A 43 21.13 -7.99 1.36
N TYR A 44 19.99 -8.61 1.67
CA TYR A 44 19.91 -10.05 1.92
C TYR A 44 20.44 -10.83 0.71
N TYR A 45 19.96 -10.51 -0.49
CA TYR A 45 20.33 -11.22 -1.71
C TYR A 45 21.81 -11.05 -2.05
N ILE A 46 22.37 -9.86 -1.89
CA ILE A 46 23.81 -9.60 -2.05
C ILE A 46 24.63 -10.48 -1.09
N ASN A 47 24.24 -10.51 0.19
CA ASN A 47 25.00 -11.23 1.21
C ASN A 47 24.95 -12.75 1.05
N HIS A 48 23.84 -13.31 0.54
CA HIS A 48 23.66 -14.75 0.43
C HIS A 48 24.04 -15.32 -0.94
N HIS A 49 23.88 -14.52 -2.01
CA HIS A 49 24.07 -15.00 -3.38
C HIS A 49 25.21 -14.28 -4.11
N ASN A 50 25.83 -13.25 -3.52
CA ASN A 50 26.86 -12.43 -4.19
C ASN A 50 26.40 -11.83 -5.53
N LYS A 51 25.12 -11.49 -5.64
CA LYS A 51 24.48 -10.97 -6.85
C LYS A 51 23.59 -9.78 -6.53
N LEU A 52 23.36 -8.94 -7.53
CA LEU A 52 22.36 -7.89 -7.46
C LEU A 52 21.02 -8.44 -7.98
N ILE A 53 19.91 -8.06 -7.32
CA ILE A 53 18.59 -8.26 -7.90
C ILE A 53 18.41 -7.19 -8.98
N PRO A 54 18.17 -7.57 -10.24
CA PRO A 54 17.88 -6.58 -11.28
C PRO A 54 16.56 -5.91 -10.99
N ASP A 55 16.52 -4.59 -11.11
CA ASP A 55 15.26 -3.82 -11.05
C ASP A 55 14.49 -4.00 -12.37
N ILE A 56 13.86 -5.16 -12.50
CA ILE A 56 12.99 -5.43 -13.66
C ILE A 56 11.57 -5.04 -13.26
N TYR A 57 11.05 -4.02 -13.92
CA TYR A 57 9.64 -3.64 -13.87
C TYR A 57 9.02 -3.90 -15.25
N SER A 58 8.09 -4.85 -15.30
CA SER A 58 7.44 -5.26 -16.56
C SER A 58 5.94 -4.95 -16.62
N GLY A 59 5.39 -4.26 -15.61
CA GLY A 59 3.96 -3.99 -15.49
C GLY A 59 3.61 -2.51 -15.34
N GLN A 60 2.39 -2.16 -15.73
CA GLN A 60 1.81 -0.85 -15.47
C GLN A 60 0.83 -0.98 -14.30
N VAL A 61 1.03 -0.20 -13.26
CA VAL A 61 0.06 -0.08 -12.15
C VAL A 61 -0.82 1.11 -12.45
N ALA A 62 -2.07 0.86 -12.82
CA ALA A 62 -3.09 1.89 -12.96
C ALA A 62 -4.08 1.75 -11.79
N VAL A 63 -3.96 2.63 -10.81
CA VAL A 63 -4.78 2.60 -9.60
C VAL A 63 -5.93 3.60 -9.69
N ILE A 64 -5.73 4.69 -10.41
CA ILE A 64 -6.72 5.76 -10.53
C ILE A 64 -7.70 5.40 -11.65
N PRO A 65 -9.00 5.26 -11.36
CA PRO A 65 -10.00 5.06 -12.40
C PRO A 65 -9.95 6.16 -13.48
N GLU A 66 -10.03 5.77 -14.74
CA GLU A 66 -9.84 6.69 -15.87
C GLU A 66 -10.82 7.87 -15.85
N ASN A 67 -12.04 7.67 -15.36
CA ASN A 67 -13.06 8.73 -15.22
C ASN A 67 -12.73 9.78 -14.13
N TRP A 68 -11.76 9.53 -13.25
CA TRP A 68 -11.35 10.48 -12.21
C TRP A 68 -10.25 11.43 -12.68
N ILE A 69 -9.43 11.01 -13.64
CA ILE A 69 -8.33 11.80 -14.21
C ILE A 69 -8.86 13.07 -14.87
N THR A 70 -10.07 13.04 -15.43
CA THR A 70 -10.72 14.16 -16.09
C THR A 70 -11.52 15.07 -15.16
N ALA A 71 -11.76 14.67 -13.92
CA ALA A 71 -12.51 15.45 -12.96
C ALA A 71 -11.72 16.68 -12.50
N ASN A 72 -12.38 17.83 -12.43
CA ASN A 72 -11.80 19.01 -11.81
C ASN A 72 -11.97 18.90 -10.28
N ARG A 73 -10.92 19.10 -9.51
CA ARG A 73 -10.93 19.04 -8.03
C ARG A 73 -12.04 19.86 -7.39
N ILE A 74 -12.36 21.02 -7.95
CA ILE A 74 -13.43 21.92 -7.45
C ILE A 74 -14.82 21.31 -7.67
N SER A 75 -15.00 20.47 -8.68
CA SER A 75 -16.28 19.84 -9.02
C SER A 75 -16.52 18.49 -8.33
N VAL A 76 -15.56 17.99 -7.51
CA VAL A 76 -15.70 16.74 -6.80
C VAL A 76 -16.64 16.91 -5.61
N GLY A 77 -17.92 16.60 -5.80
CA GLY A 77 -18.95 16.65 -4.77
C GLY A 77 -18.84 15.53 -3.73
N LYS A 78 -19.71 15.62 -2.70
CA LYS A 78 -19.72 14.68 -1.57
C LYS A 78 -19.83 13.20 -2.02
N SER A 79 -20.81 12.88 -2.85
CA SER A 79 -21.03 11.50 -3.33
C SER A 79 -19.88 10.97 -4.18
N THR A 80 -19.26 11.82 -4.98
CA THR A 80 -18.09 11.47 -5.78
C THR A 80 -16.88 11.16 -4.88
N LYS A 81 -16.67 11.93 -3.81
CA LYS A 81 -15.64 11.66 -2.82
C LYS A 81 -15.88 10.34 -2.10
N GLN A 82 -17.11 10.08 -1.64
CA GLN A 82 -17.48 8.82 -0.98
C GLN A 82 -17.13 7.63 -1.86
N LYS A 83 -17.60 7.66 -3.12
CA LYS A 83 -17.32 6.61 -4.09
C LYS A 83 -15.82 6.44 -4.36
N GLY A 84 -15.07 7.53 -4.47
CA GLY A 84 -13.63 7.48 -4.68
C GLY A 84 -12.88 6.89 -3.48
N ILE A 85 -13.31 7.17 -2.27
CA ILE A 85 -12.73 6.57 -1.07
C ILE A 85 -13.03 5.06 -1.04
N GLU A 86 -14.26 4.67 -1.33
CA GLU A 86 -14.65 3.26 -1.44
C GLU A 86 -13.81 2.52 -2.47
N GLU A 87 -13.74 3.03 -3.71
CA GLU A 87 -12.96 2.42 -4.79
C GLU A 87 -11.46 2.37 -4.45
N GLY A 88 -10.90 3.44 -3.89
CA GLY A 88 -9.49 3.48 -3.52
C GLY A 88 -9.12 2.42 -2.48
N PHE A 89 -9.92 2.29 -1.42
CA PHE A 89 -9.66 1.26 -0.40
C PHE A 89 -9.94 -0.16 -0.90
N HIS A 90 -10.91 -0.35 -1.79
CA HIS A 90 -11.17 -1.64 -2.41
C HIS A 90 -9.96 -2.09 -3.27
N GLN A 91 -9.46 -1.23 -4.14
CA GLN A 91 -8.28 -1.52 -4.97
C GLN A 91 -7.03 -1.78 -4.11
N TYR A 92 -6.85 -1.02 -3.04
CA TYR A 92 -5.72 -1.24 -2.13
C TYR A 92 -5.83 -2.60 -1.44
N HIS A 93 -7.00 -2.97 -0.97
CA HIS A 93 -7.23 -4.28 -0.34
C HIS A 93 -7.03 -5.44 -1.32
N GLU A 94 -7.50 -5.32 -2.54
CA GLU A 94 -7.31 -6.32 -3.60
C GLU A 94 -5.83 -6.50 -3.91
N TRP A 95 -5.09 -5.40 -4.08
CA TRP A 95 -3.66 -5.41 -4.31
C TRP A 95 -2.88 -6.13 -3.21
N GLU A 96 -3.13 -5.80 -1.95
CA GLU A 96 -2.42 -6.42 -0.83
C GLU A 96 -2.77 -7.92 -0.70
N SER A 97 -4.01 -8.30 -1.00
CA SER A 97 -4.45 -9.69 -1.00
C SER A 97 -3.75 -10.51 -2.10
N GLU A 98 -3.63 -9.95 -3.30
CA GLU A 98 -2.90 -10.57 -4.40
C GLU A 98 -1.40 -10.65 -4.11
N THR A 99 -0.81 -9.59 -3.54
CA THR A 99 0.60 -9.56 -3.15
C THR A 99 0.91 -10.64 -2.11
N LYS A 100 0.05 -10.79 -1.10
CA LYS A 100 0.17 -11.86 -0.09
C LYS A 100 0.16 -13.24 -0.76
N SER A 101 -0.83 -13.50 -1.60
CA SER A 101 -0.96 -14.78 -2.31
C SER A 101 0.25 -15.08 -3.19
N LEU A 102 0.79 -14.07 -3.84
CA LEU A 102 1.98 -14.19 -4.67
C LEU A 102 3.22 -14.55 -3.82
N TYR A 103 3.42 -13.91 -2.68
CA TYR A 103 4.53 -14.22 -1.78
C TYR A 103 4.39 -15.62 -1.15
N GLU A 104 3.20 -16.04 -0.77
CA GLU A 104 2.94 -17.41 -0.30
C GLU A 104 3.31 -18.45 -1.36
N HIS A 105 2.95 -18.20 -2.63
CA HIS A 105 3.32 -19.05 -3.75
C HIS A 105 4.85 -19.14 -3.92
N TYR A 106 5.56 -18.02 -3.88
CA TYR A 106 7.01 -18.00 -4.00
C TYR A 106 7.69 -18.69 -2.80
N ALA A 107 7.23 -18.49 -1.58
CA ALA A 107 7.76 -19.16 -0.40
C ALA A 107 7.64 -20.69 -0.53
N SER A 108 6.48 -21.18 -0.98
CA SER A 108 6.27 -22.61 -1.25
C SER A 108 7.23 -23.15 -2.30
N LYS A 109 7.37 -22.45 -3.43
CA LYS A 109 8.32 -22.84 -4.50
C LYS A 109 9.76 -22.89 -4.04
N LEU A 110 10.21 -21.95 -3.26
CA LEU A 110 11.56 -21.91 -2.70
C LEU A 110 11.81 -23.09 -1.76
N ARG A 111 10.80 -23.49 -0.96
CA ARG A 111 10.90 -24.70 -0.13
C ARG A 111 10.98 -25.98 -0.95
N GLU A 112 10.16 -26.11 -2.00
CA GLU A 112 10.19 -27.24 -2.93
C GLU A 112 11.58 -27.39 -3.60
N MET A 113 12.25 -26.27 -3.87
CA MET A 113 13.59 -26.21 -4.45
C MET A 113 14.72 -26.43 -3.42
N GLY A 114 14.40 -26.57 -2.14
CA GLY A 114 15.39 -26.67 -1.06
C GLY A 114 16.08 -25.36 -0.69
N ALA A 115 15.65 -24.23 -1.22
CA ALA A 115 16.14 -22.89 -0.91
C ALA A 115 15.53 -22.35 0.40
N VAL A 116 15.77 -23.04 1.50
CA VAL A 116 15.07 -22.80 2.79
C VAL A 116 15.32 -21.40 3.34
N ALA A 117 16.54 -20.87 3.23
CA ALA A 117 16.87 -19.53 3.72
C ALA A 117 16.10 -18.44 2.96
N ASP A 118 15.99 -18.58 1.63
CA ASP A 118 15.22 -17.65 0.78
C ASP A 118 13.72 -17.78 1.06
N ALA A 119 13.21 -19.00 1.28
CA ALA A 119 11.82 -19.21 1.67
C ALA A 119 11.49 -18.48 2.98
N ILE A 120 12.33 -18.61 4.01
CA ILE A 120 12.15 -17.89 5.29
C ILE A 120 12.14 -16.36 5.09
N MET A 121 12.97 -15.85 4.19
CA MET A 121 12.96 -14.41 3.90
C MET A 121 11.65 -13.97 3.24
N VAL A 122 11.12 -14.76 2.31
CA VAL A 122 9.83 -14.45 1.66
C VAL A 122 8.66 -14.63 2.64
N GLU A 123 8.69 -15.62 3.53
CA GLU A 123 7.69 -15.82 4.59
C GLU A 123 7.57 -14.61 5.52
N LYS A 124 8.66 -13.91 5.81
CA LYS A 124 8.59 -12.65 6.55
C LYS A 124 7.82 -11.57 5.79
N LEU A 125 8.01 -11.48 4.48
CA LEU A 125 7.20 -10.55 3.66
C LEU A 125 5.71 -10.93 3.68
N VAL A 126 5.37 -12.23 3.71
CA VAL A 126 3.98 -12.68 3.89
C VAL A 126 3.41 -12.20 5.22
N GLU A 127 4.19 -12.30 6.31
CA GLU A 127 3.75 -11.83 7.63
C GLU A 127 3.53 -10.32 7.66
N ASP A 128 4.43 -9.54 7.03
CA ASP A 128 4.33 -8.09 6.97
C ASP A 128 3.07 -7.66 6.18
N VAL A 129 2.83 -8.24 5.00
CA VAL A 129 1.61 -7.98 4.21
C VAL A 129 0.34 -8.43 4.97
N ALA A 130 0.37 -9.56 5.67
CA ALA A 130 -0.77 -10.00 6.47
C ALA A 130 -1.11 -9.03 7.62
N GLN A 131 -0.11 -8.38 8.21
CA GLN A 131 -0.33 -7.33 9.21
C GLN A 131 -0.90 -6.05 8.59
N GLU A 132 -0.45 -5.68 7.40
CA GLU A 132 -1.01 -4.55 6.66
C GLU A 132 -2.48 -4.79 6.28
N LEU A 133 -2.80 -5.97 5.76
CA LEU A 133 -4.18 -6.37 5.45
C LEU A 133 -5.10 -6.26 6.68
N LYS A 134 -4.68 -6.73 7.85
CA LYS A 134 -5.48 -6.58 9.07
C LYS A 134 -5.75 -5.14 9.46
N LYS A 135 -4.81 -4.22 9.23
CA LYS A 135 -5.00 -2.79 9.49
C LYS A 135 -5.96 -2.19 8.47
N LEU A 136 -5.79 -2.56 7.21
CA LEU A 136 -6.62 -2.12 6.10
C LEU A 136 -8.07 -2.60 6.25
N GLU A 137 -8.27 -3.88 6.58
CA GLU A 137 -9.58 -4.46 6.85
C GLU A 137 -10.35 -3.70 7.94
N ARG A 138 -9.67 -3.28 9.01
CA ARG A 138 -10.29 -2.44 10.06
C ARG A 138 -10.78 -1.11 9.51
N ILE A 139 -9.96 -0.44 8.71
CA ILE A 139 -10.35 0.83 8.07
C ILE A 139 -11.57 0.61 7.15
N VAL A 140 -11.54 -0.44 6.33
CA VAL A 140 -12.63 -0.77 5.40
C VAL A 140 -13.93 -1.11 6.15
N VAL A 141 -13.85 -1.92 7.20
CA VAL A 141 -15.01 -2.28 8.04
C VAL A 141 -15.62 -1.02 8.69
N ASP A 142 -14.79 -0.13 9.21
CA ASP A 142 -15.25 1.10 9.83
C ASP A 142 -15.91 2.05 8.80
N LEU A 143 -15.34 2.16 7.61
CA LEU A 143 -15.92 2.93 6.50
C LEU A 143 -17.28 2.37 6.06
N ILE A 144 -17.38 1.05 5.88
CA ILE A 144 -18.64 0.38 5.53
C ILE A 144 -19.68 0.57 6.63
N SER A 145 -19.29 0.37 7.90
CA SER A 145 -20.18 0.48 9.05
C SER A 145 -20.72 1.90 9.24
N SER A 146 -19.94 2.92 8.88
CA SER A 146 -20.37 4.32 8.87
C SER A 146 -21.19 4.70 7.63
N GLY A 147 -21.39 3.79 6.67
CA GLY A 147 -22.01 4.10 5.37
C GLY A 147 -21.23 5.13 4.57
N TYR A 148 -19.90 5.16 4.72
CA TYR A 148 -19.04 6.19 4.14
C TYR A 148 -19.44 7.61 4.48
N ASP A 149 -19.94 7.83 5.71
CA ASP A 149 -20.32 9.16 6.15
C ASP A 149 -19.12 10.12 6.18
N MET A 150 -19.30 11.30 5.56
CA MET A 150 -18.19 12.24 5.39
C MET A 150 -17.73 12.91 6.70
N VAL A 151 -18.59 12.97 7.73
CA VAL A 151 -18.18 13.48 9.05
C VAL A 151 -17.26 12.47 9.70
N TYR A 152 -17.69 11.20 9.74
CA TYR A 152 -16.87 10.10 10.23
C TYR A 152 -15.53 10.00 9.50
N ILE A 153 -15.55 10.05 8.15
CA ILE A 153 -14.33 10.01 7.33
C ILE A 153 -13.40 11.18 7.69
N THR A 154 -13.92 12.38 7.86
CA THR A 154 -13.12 13.57 8.19
C THR A 154 -12.45 13.44 9.56
N GLU A 155 -13.15 12.91 10.55
CA GLU A 155 -12.61 12.69 11.89
C GLU A 155 -11.57 11.56 11.90
N SER A 156 -11.89 10.42 11.28
CA SER A 156 -11.00 9.25 11.21
C SER A 156 -9.70 9.55 10.48
N GLN A 157 -9.76 10.27 9.36
CA GLN A 157 -8.56 10.63 8.61
C GLN A 157 -7.67 11.63 9.35
N GLN A 158 -8.21 12.47 10.23
CA GLN A 158 -7.39 13.37 11.05
C GLN A 158 -6.47 12.57 11.99
N GLY A 159 -6.99 11.55 12.63
CA GLY A 159 -6.20 10.64 13.47
C GLY A 159 -5.09 9.92 12.68
N LEU A 160 -5.39 9.49 11.46
CA LEU A 160 -4.40 8.89 10.57
C LEU A 160 -3.36 9.92 10.12
N HIS A 161 -3.77 11.14 9.81
CA HIS A 161 -2.84 12.22 9.43
C HIS A 161 -1.80 12.46 10.52
N ASP A 162 -2.23 12.61 11.76
CA ASP A 162 -1.32 12.92 12.87
C ASP A 162 -0.37 11.75 13.15
N LYS A 163 -0.91 10.53 13.18
CA LYS A 163 -0.14 9.29 13.35
C LYS A 163 0.95 9.12 12.29
N TYR A 164 0.61 9.26 11.02
CA TYR A 164 1.57 9.02 9.95
C TYR A 164 2.50 10.21 9.70
N LYS A 165 2.10 11.42 10.04
CA LYS A 165 3.00 12.58 10.10
C LYS A 165 4.14 12.36 11.09
N GLU A 166 3.86 11.83 12.28
CA GLU A 166 4.87 11.49 13.28
C GLU A 166 5.82 10.41 12.74
N LYS A 167 5.28 9.29 12.25
CA LYS A 167 6.07 8.19 11.68
C LYS A 167 6.96 8.62 10.52
N LEU A 168 6.46 9.45 9.61
CA LEU A 168 7.27 9.99 8.52
C LEU A 168 8.41 10.87 9.04
N SER A 169 8.17 11.66 10.10
CA SER A 169 9.22 12.47 10.71
C SER A 169 10.34 11.63 11.35
N GLU A 170 10.07 10.41 11.77
CA GLU A 170 11.06 9.46 12.30
C GLU A 170 11.94 8.87 11.19
N ILE A 171 11.37 8.64 10.00
CA ILE A 171 12.12 8.11 8.84
C ILE A 171 13.17 9.11 8.33
N PHE A 172 12.91 10.41 8.46
CA PHE A 172 13.78 11.48 7.95
C PHE A 172 14.74 12.07 9.02
N ARG A 173 14.81 11.49 10.20
CA ARG A 173 15.80 11.82 11.23
C ARG A 173 17.03 10.91 11.16
#